data_9f3b01e8c71c40bc62475d643dc5aaba
#
_entry.id   9f3b01e8c71c40bc62475d643dc5aaba
#
_cell.length_a   1.000
_cell.length_b   1.000
_cell.length_c   1.000
_cell.angle_alpha   90.00
_cell.angle_beta   90.00
_cell.angle_gamma   90.00
#
_symmetry.space_group_name_H-M   'P 1'
#
loop_
_entity.id
_entity.type
_entity.pdbx_description
1 polymer ?
#
loop_
_entity_poly.entity_id
_entity_poly.type
_entity_poly.pdbx_seq_one_letter_code
_entity_poly.pdbx_strand_id
1 'polypeptide(L)'
;MSTPEAPHAERTAGEPAPRARAKGEPRFPDGPKADPAGSHFERRIRSFQPRRSRVTAGQADALQRLWPVWGLDIDGSRRLDLAELFGNDRPVVLEIGFGMGEATAEMAAADAGTNILAVDVHTPGQGHLLHLAEERGLANVRVANGDAIILLREMLAPDALSGLRVFFPDPWPKKRHHKRRLIQPEFLTLAASRLAPGALLHCATDWEPYAEQMLEGLTAHPGFENTREDGGFAPRPEFRPLTRFERQGLDKGHVVNDLLFRRVPHDDRAGHRDGDPA
;
A
#
# COMPACT_ATOMS: atom_id res chain seq x y z
N MET A 1 -29.25 -80.42 13.41
CA MET A 1 -29.57 -79.32 12.51
C MET A 1 -28.67 -78.14 12.91
N SER A 2 -27.62 -77.94 12.15
CA SER A 2 -26.51 -77.01 12.44
C SER A 2 -26.80 -75.62 11.92
N THR A 3 -26.62 -74.64 12.78
CA THR A 3 -26.62 -73.19 12.43
C THR A 3 -25.28 -72.84 11.92
N PRO A 4 -25.13 -72.07 10.81
CA PRO A 4 -23.80 -71.61 10.35
C PRO A 4 -23.43 -70.31 10.99
N GLU A 5 -22.17 -70.26 11.35
CA GLU A 5 -21.37 -69.19 11.89
C GLU A 5 -21.17 -68.06 10.85
N ALA A 6 -21.30 -66.78 11.28
CA ALA A 6 -21.04 -65.61 10.44
C ALA A 6 -19.55 -65.24 10.48
N PRO A 7 -18.95 -64.76 9.37
CA PRO A 7 -17.53 -64.46 9.33
C PRO A 7 -17.21 -63.10 9.94
N HIS A 8 -16.08 -63.08 10.67
CA HIS A 8 -15.38 -61.88 11.19
C HIS A 8 -15.04 -60.87 10.09
N ALA A 9 -15.49 -59.63 10.28
CA ALA A 9 -15.02 -58.50 9.49
C ALA A 9 -13.63 -58.08 9.94
N GLU A 10 -12.65 -58.20 9.04
CA GLU A 10 -11.30 -57.66 9.17
C GLU A 10 -11.34 -56.13 9.24
N ARG A 11 -10.71 -55.57 10.28
CA ARG A 11 -10.39 -54.17 10.38
C ARG A 11 -9.25 -53.87 9.40
N THR A 12 -9.55 -53.16 8.34
CA THR A 12 -8.53 -52.58 7.46
C THR A 12 -7.83 -51.36 8.08
N ALA A 13 -6.55 -51.37 7.88
CA ALA A 13 -5.48 -50.56 8.39
C ALA A 13 -5.65 -49.04 8.28
N GLY A 14 -5.18 -48.35 9.35
CA GLY A 14 -4.22 -47.28 9.31
C GLY A 14 -4.59 -46.01 8.57
N GLU A 15 -5.17 -45.04 9.29
CA GLU A 15 -4.99 -43.62 8.94
C GLU A 15 -3.47 -43.26 8.92
N PRO A 16 -2.96 -42.65 7.86
CA PRO A 16 -1.56 -42.22 7.84
C PRO A 16 -1.32 -41.11 8.85
N ALA A 17 -0.30 -41.30 9.68
CA ALA A 17 0.20 -40.29 10.61
C ALA A 17 0.56 -38.98 9.86
N PRO A 18 0.41 -37.80 10.49
CA PRO A 18 0.74 -36.53 9.89
C PRO A 18 2.22 -36.53 9.50
N ARG A 19 2.51 -36.31 8.21
CA ARG A 19 3.88 -36.21 7.69
C ARG A 19 4.63 -35.09 8.41
N ALA A 20 5.76 -35.44 9.01
CA ALA A 20 6.74 -34.50 9.53
C ALA A 20 7.17 -33.55 8.37
N ARG A 21 7.10 -32.24 8.60
CA ARG A 21 7.51 -31.21 7.63
C ARG A 21 8.98 -31.43 7.25
N ALA A 22 9.23 -31.50 5.95
CA ALA A 22 10.57 -31.57 5.39
C ALA A 22 11.33 -30.25 5.74
N LYS A 23 12.56 -30.38 6.25
CA LYS A 23 13.50 -29.26 6.41
C LYS A 23 13.86 -28.78 5.01
N GLY A 24 13.33 -27.60 4.60
CA GLY A 24 13.64 -27.00 3.30
C GLY A 24 12.51 -26.28 2.59
N GLU A 25 11.34 -26.11 3.21
CA GLU A 25 10.31 -25.23 2.64
C GLU A 25 10.85 -23.78 2.58
N PRO A 26 10.75 -23.08 1.42
CA PRO A 26 11.16 -21.69 1.31
C PRO A 26 10.39 -20.88 2.35
N ARG A 27 11.10 -20.20 3.25
CA ARG A 27 10.51 -19.16 4.09
C ARG A 27 10.29 -17.97 3.17
N PHE A 28 9.03 -17.61 2.96
CA PHE A 28 8.75 -16.26 2.49
C PHE A 28 9.37 -15.29 3.51
N PRO A 29 9.99 -14.18 3.07
CA PRO A 29 10.59 -13.25 3.99
C PRO A 29 9.55 -12.88 5.04
N ASP A 30 9.86 -13.15 6.31
CA ASP A 30 9.11 -12.57 7.42
C ASP A 30 9.08 -11.07 7.13
N GLY A 31 7.91 -10.46 7.17
CA GLY A 31 7.79 -9.02 6.95
C GLY A 31 8.87 -8.27 7.75
N PRO A 32 9.27 -7.05 7.35
CA PRO A 32 10.49 -6.40 7.79
C PRO A 32 10.71 -6.57 9.29
N LYS A 33 11.83 -7.18 9.67
CA LYS A 33 12.20 -7.40 11.07
C LYS A 33 12.23 -6.04 11.73
N ALA A 34 11.56 -5.91 12.87
CA ALA A 34 11.66 -4.71 13.69
C ALA A 34 13.14 -4.41 13.95
N ASP A 35 13.61 -3.26 13.47
CA ASP A 35 14.98 -2.82 13.67
C ASP A 35 15.24 -2.63 15.17
N PRO A 36 16.19 -3.36 15.77
CA PRO A 36 16.44 -3.28 17.22
C PRO A 36 17.14 -1.99 17.66
N ALA A 37 17.62 -1.16 16.74
CA ALA A 37 18.50 -0.03 17.04
C ALA A 37 18.10 1.31 16.42
N GLY A 38 16.90 1.45 15.87
CA GLY A 38 16.45 2.70 15.24
C GLY A 38 16.43 3.89 16.19
N SER A 39 16.89 5.03 15.70
CA SER A 39 16.89 6.31 16.42
C SER A 39 15.50 6.69 16.94
N HIS A 40 15.41 7.54 17.96
CA HIS A 40 14.15 7.97 18.58
C HIS A 40 13.18 8.63 17.56
N PHE A 41 13.67 9.08 16.42
CA PHE A 41 12.94 9.71 15.34
C PHE A 41 12.25 8.68 14.43
N GLU A 42 12.88 7.54 14.15
CA GLU A 42 12.36 6.48 13.26
C GLU A 42 11.18 5.69 13.86
N ARG A 43 10.93 5.81 15.17
CA ARG A 43 9.81 5.12 15.84
C ARG A 43 8.46 5.83 15.69
N ARG A 44 8.38 7.03 15.11
CA ARG A 44 7.16 7.84 15.14
C ARG A 44 6.21 7.58 13.99
N ILE A 45 6.70 7.34 12.79
CA ILE A 45 5.86 7.11 11.61
C ILE A 45 6.22 5.78 10.97
N ARG A 46 5.25 4.86 10.95
CA ARG A 46 5.28 3.63 10.15
C ARG A 46 4.06 3.61 9.26
N SER A 47 4.23 3.19 8.00
CA SER A 47 3.12 3.10 7.06
C SER A 47 2.17 1.93 7.35
N PHE A 48 2.51 1.03 8.30
CA PHE A 48 1.77 -0.22 8.50
C PHE A 48 1.75 -0.73 9.94
N GLN A 49 0.78 -1.65 10.20
CA GLN A 49 0.77 -2.55 11.35
C GLN A 49 0.87 -4.00 10.85
N PRO A 50 1.81 -4.84 11.38
CA PRO A 50 1.91 -6.23 10.98
C PRO A 50 0.60 -6.98 11.29
N ARG A 51 -0.07 -7.52 10.27
CA ARG A 51 -1.23 -8.41 10.42
C ARG A 51 -0.80 -9.81 10.00
N ARG A 52 -0.84 -10.78 10.91
CA ARG A 52 -0.62 -12.18 10.59
C ARG A 52 -1.89 -12.72 9.92
N SER A 53 -1.81 -13.05 8.65
CA SER A 53 -2.89 -13.67 7.90
C SER A 53 -2.38 -14.94 7.22
N ARG A 54 -3.27 -15.93 7.06
CA ARG A 54 -2.94 -17.17 6.37
C ARG A 54 -2.88 -16.91 4.87
N VAL A 55 -1.78 -17.31 4.23
CA VAL A 55 -1.62 -17.30 2.77
C VAL A 55 -2.28 -18.57 2.20
N THR A 56 -3.11 -18.44 1.17
CA THR A 56 -3.68 -19.58 0.44
C THR A 56 -2.65 -20.23 -0.49
N ALA A 57 -2.92 -21.45 -0.95
CA ALA A 57 -1.99 -22.13 -1.88
C ALA A 57 -1.78 -21.34 -3.18
N GLY A 58 -2.83 -20.75 -3.77
CA GLY A 58 -2.73 -19.93 -4.97
C GLY A 58 -1.93 -18.62 -4.76
N GLN A 59 -2.10 -17.97 -3.61
CA GLN A 59 -1.30 -16.79 -3.26
C GLN A 59 0.17 -17.14 -3.05
N ALA A 60 0.46 -18.28 -2.42
CA ALA A 60 1.82 -18.77 -2.22
C ALA A 60 2.50 -19.11 -3.55
N ASP A 61 1.78 -19.75 -4.46
CA ASP A 61 2.25 -20.05 -5.81
C ASP A 61 2.56 -18.77 -6.60
N ALA A 62 1.63 -17.80 -6.60
CA ALA A 62 1.84 -16.51 -7.25
C ALA A 62 3.08 -15.78 -6.70
N LEU A 63 3.25 -15.74 -5.38
CA LEU A 63 4.43 -15.15 -4.73
C LEU A 63 5.71 -15.87 -5.17
N GLN A 64 5.72 -17.19 -5.20
CA GLN A 64 6.91 -17.94 -5.58
C GLN A 64 7.32 -17.69 -7.04
N ARG A 65 6.38 -17.68 -7.98
CA ARG A 65 6.65 -17.55 -9.42
C ARG A 65 6.88 -16.11 -9.86
N LEU A 66 6.08 -15.16 -9.32
CA LEU A 66 5.98 -13.81 -9.87
C LEU A 66 6.78 -12.78 -9.07
N TRP A 67 7.09 -13.06 -7.79
CA TRP A 67 7.90 -12.14 -6.98
C TRP A 67 9.26 -11.81 -7.62
N PRO A 68 10.01 -12.77 -8.19
CA PRO A 68 11.30 -12.47 -8.83
C PRO A 68 11.22 -11.51 -10.02
N VAL A 69 10.03 -11.35 -10.62
CA VAL A 69 9.82 -10.53 -11.83
C VAL A 69 9.08 -9.22 -11.51
N TRP A 70 8.07 -9.27 -10.63
CA TRP A 70 7.18 -8.14 -10.34
C TRP A 70 7.22 -7.69 -8.88
N GLY A 71 7.94 -8.41 -8.03
CA GLY A 71 8.10 -8.10 -6.61
C GLY A 71 9.30 -7.21 -6.32
N LEU A 72 9.23 -6.46 -5.24
CA LEU A 72 10.29 -5.60 -4.73
C LEU A 72 10.31 -5.66 -3.21
N ASP A 73 11.46 -5.90 -2.59
CA ASP A 73 11.65 -5.74 -1.16
C ASP A 73 12.19 -4.34 -0.85
N ILE A 74 11.54 -3.67 0.10
CA ILE A 74 11.93 -2.33 0.55
C ILE A 74 12.93 -2.49 1.68
N ASP A 75 14.21 -2.31 1.37
CA ASP A 75 15.33 -2.47 2.30
C ASP A 75 16.14 -1.17 2.53
N GLY A 76 15.83 -0.10 1.76
CA GLY A 76 16.55 1.18 1.83
C GLY A 76 17.96 1.14 1.25
N SER A 77 18.39 0.03 0.64
CA SER A 77 19.80 -0.18 0.24
C SER A 77 20.23 0.61 -0.98
N ARG A 78 19.29 0.95 -1.87
CA ARG A 78 19.58 1.65 -3.13
C ARG A 78 18.42 2.51 -3.61
N ARG A 79 18.72 3.51 -4.41
CA ARG A 79 17.69 4.22 -5.19
C ARG A 79 17.21 3.36 -6.34
N LEU A 80 15.91 3.41 -6.59
CA LEU A 80 15.27 2.71 -7.71
C LEU A 80 15.34 3.57 -8.96
N ASP A 81 15.70 2.94 -10.06
CA ASP A 81 15.35 3.43 -11.39
C ASP A 81 13.98 2.88 -11.75
N LEU A 82 12.98 3.78 -11.79
CA LEU A 82 11.61 3.37 -12.07
C LEU A 82 11.41 2.94 -13.53
N ALA A 83 12.18 3.51 -14.47
CA ALA A 83 12.13 3.08 -15.88
C ALA A 83 12.69 1.66 -16.03
N GLU A 84 13.79 1.34 -15.35
CA GLU A 84 14.33 -0.03 -15.29
C GLU A 84 13.34 -0.98 -14.63
N LEU A 85 12.76 -0.60 -13.48
CA LEU A 85 11.81 -1.42 -12.72
C LEU A 85 10.59 -1.84 -13.55
N PHE A 86 10.05 -0.93 -14.36
CA PHE A 86 8.87 -1.18 -15.18
C PHE A 86 9.20 -1.59 -16.62
N GLY A 87 10.43 -1.39 -17.07
CA GLY A 87 10.85 -1.60 -18.47
C GLY A 87 10.27 -0.57 -19.44
N ASN A 88 9.88 0.61 -18.94
CA ASN A 88 9.33 1.70 -19.74
C ASN A 88 9.34 3.04 -18.96
N ASP A 89 9.17 4.17 -19.67
CA ASP A 89 9.21 5.55 -19.13
C ASP A 89 7.83 6.12 -18.76
N ARG A 90 6.81 5.26 -18.59
CA ARG A 90 5.47 5.75 -18.25
C ARG A 90 5.44 6.37 -16.86
N PRO A 91 4.55 7.34 -16.61
CA PRO A 91 4.36 7.92 -15.28
C PRO A 91 4.10 6.85 -14.22
N VAL A 92 4.66 7.03 -13.03
CA VAL A 92 4.52 6.08 -11.92
C VAL A 92 3.67 6.69 -10.81
N VAL A 93 2.60 5.99 -10.45
CA VAL A 93 1.78 6.27 -9.26
C VAL A 93 2.17 5.28 -8.16
N LEU A 94 2.44 5.80 -6.97
CA LEU A 94 2.63 4.98 -5.77
C LEU A 94 1.29 4.79 -5.07
N GLU A 95 0.92 3.55 -4.75
CA GLU A 95 -0.22 3.23 -3.90
C GLU A 95 0.26 2.61 -2.60
N ILE A 96 -0.11 3.21 -1.46
CA ILE A 96 0.28 2.74 -0.13
C ILE A 96 -0.92 2.07 0.55
N GLY A 97 -0.76 0.79 0.91
CA GLY A 97 -1.80 0.05 1.61
C GLY A 97 -2.86 -0.53 0.68
N PHE A 98 -2.49 -1.19 -0.40
CA PHE A 98 -3.40 -1.72 -1.42
C PHE A 98 -4.29 -2.89 -0.95
N GLY A 99 -4.07 -3.41 0.26
CA GLY A 99 -4.90 -4.47 0.85
C GLY A 99 -4.87 -5.77 0.07
N MET A 100 -6.00 -6.17 -0.53
CA MET A 100 -6.09 -7.37 -1.38
C MET A 100 -5.82 -7.07 -2.86
N GLY A 101 -5.72 -5.79 -3.25
CA GLY A 101 -5.26 -5.37 -4.57
C GLY A 101 -6.31 -5.39 -5.69
N GLU A 102 -7.60 -5.70 -5.39
CA GLU A 102 -8.64 -5.68 -6.43
C GLU A 102 -8.78 -4.28 -7.07
N ALA A 103 -8.84 -3.23 -6.24
CA ALA A 103 -8.94 -1.86 -6.73
C ALA A 103 -7.68 -1.44 -7.50
N THR A 104 -6.50 -1.83 -7.05
CA THR A 104 -5.23 -1.59 -7.74
C THR A 104 -5.23 -2.23 -9.12
N ALA A 105 -5.65 -3.49 -9.23
CA ALA A 105 -5.75 -4.21 -10.49
C ALA A 105 -6.79 -3.59 -11.44
N GLU A 106 -7.93 -3.12 -10.91
CA GLU A 106 -8.94 -2.40 -11.71
C GLU A 106 -8.40 -1.07 -12.24
N MET A 107 -7.71 -0.28 -11.41
CA MET A 107 -7.08 0.98 -11.82
C MET A 107 -5.96 0.76 -12.85
N ALA A 108 -5.15 -0.28 -12.67
CA ALA A 108 -4.08 -0.62 -13.61
C ALA A 108 -4.62 -1.08 -14.98
N ALA A 109 -5.74 -1.82 -15.00
CA ALA A 109 -6.42 -2.24 -16.22
C ALA A 109 -7.08 -1.07 -16.94
N ALA A 110 -7.64 -0.12 -16.19
CA ALA A 110 -8.33 1.06 -16.75
C ALA A 110 -7.35 2.08 -17.37
N ASP A 111 -6.11 2.14 -16.87
CA ASP A 111 -5.08 3.07 -17.38
C ASP A 111 -3.75 2.34 -17.58
N ALA A 112 -3.60 1.72 -18.75
CA ALA A 112 -2.35 1.06 -19.15
C ALA A 112 -1.21 2.06 -19.46
N GLY A 113 -1.51 3.36 -19.56
CA GLY A 113 -0.53 4.43 -19.75
C GLY A 113 0.23 4.81 -18.49
N THR A 114 -0.24 4.39 -17.32
CA THR A 114 0.35 4.69 -16.03
C THR A 114 0.83 3.40 -15.34
N ASN A 115 2.03 3.44 -14.80
CA ASN A 115 2.58 2.38 -13.96
C ASN A 115 2.11 2.54 -12.51
N ILE A 116 1.83 1.44 -11.82
CA ILE A 116 1.45 1.44 -10.39
C ILE A 116 2.49 0.66 -9.59
N LEU A 117 3.18 1.35 -8.68
CA LEU A 117 4.00 0.75 -7.63
C LEU A 117 3.13 0.59 -6.38
N ALA A 118 2.69 -0.62 -6.09
CA ALA A 118 1.79 -0.93 -4.99
C ALA A 118 2.57 -1.44 -3.78
N VAL A 119 2.45 -0.78 -2.62
CA VAL A 119 3.20 -1.09 -1.39
C VAL A 119 2.27 -1.55 -0.29
N ASP A 120 2.52 -2.73 0.25
CA ASP A 120 1.85 -3.25 1.45
C ASP A 120 2.76 -4.28 2.15
N VAL A 121 2.53 -4.53 3.43
CA VAL A 121 3.18 -5.62 4.19
C VAL A 121 2.28 -6.84 4.35
N HIS A 122 1.07 -6.78 3.81
CA HIS A 122 0.06 -7.85 3.89
C HIS A 122 0.34 -8.93 2.85
N THR A 123 1.11 -9.95 3.21
CA THR A 123 1.54 -11.03 2.32
C THR A 123 0.42 -11.70 1.50
N PRO A 124 -0.79 -12.02 2.07
CA PRO A 124 -1.90 -12.51 1.26
C PRO A 124 -2.33 -11.56 0.15
N GLY A 125 -2.35 -10.25 0.43
CA GLY A 125 -2.67 -9.23 -0.57
C GLY A 125 -1.63 -9.14 -1.67
N GLN A 126 -0.34 -9.21 -1.33
CA GLN A 126 0.75 -9.25 -2.30
C GLN A 126 0.59 -10.42 -3.28
N GLY A 127 0.39 -11.63 -2.76
CA GLY A 127 0.15 -12.82 -3.59
C GLY A 127 -1.14 -12.72 -4.42
N HIS A 128 -2.19 -12.09 -3.89
CA HIS A 128 -3.43 -11.90 -4.62
C HIS A 128 -3.31 -10.87 -5.74
N LEU A 129 -2.64 -9.72 -5.48
CA LEU A 129 -2.41 -8.71 -6.52
C LEU A 129 -1.52 -9.24 -7.65
N LEU A 130 -0.46 -10.01 -7.32
CA LEU A 130 0.37 -10.67 -8.32
C LEU A 130 -0.46 -11.65 -9.18
N HIS A 131 -1.32 -12.45 -8.56
CA HIS A 131 -2.23 -13.35 -9.27
C HIS A 131 -3.18 -12.59 -10.21
N LEU A 132 -3.81 -11.50 -9.73
CA LEU A 132 -4.67 -10.64 -10.55
C LEU A 132 -3.91 -10.00 -11.71
N ALA A 133 -2.68 -9.56 -11.47
CA ALA A 133 -1.85 -8.96 -12.51
C ALA A 133 -1.51 -9.97 -13.62
N GLU A 134 -1.19 -11.21 -13.26
CA GLU A 134 -0.96 -12.30 -14.22
C GLU A 134 -2.25 -12.64 -14.98
N GLU A 135 -3.34 -12.89 -14.25
CA GLU A 135 -4.65 -13.27 -14.83
C GLU A 135 -5.16 -12.24 -15.84
N ARG A 136 -4.96 -10.95 -15.56
CA ARG A 136 -5.43 -9.83 -16.40
C ARG A 136 -4.38 -9.32 -17.37
N GLY A 137 -3.18 -9.87 -17.39
CA GLY A 137 -2.07 -9.42 -18.25
C GLY A 137 -1.58 -8.00 -17.95
N LEU A 138 -1.58 -7.58 -16.67
CA LEU A 138 -1.21 -6.23 -16.27
C LEU A 138 0.33 -6.10 -16.17
N ALA A 139 0.95 -5.57 -17.21
CA ALA A 139 2.39 -5.34 -17.24
C ALA A 139 2.83 -4.08 -16.45
N ASN A 140 1.88 -3.21 -16.11
CA ASN A 140 2.08 -1.91 -15.47
C ASN A 140 1.92 -1.93 -13.93
N VAL A 141 2.05 -3.10 -13.29
CA VAL A 141 2.00 -3.23 -11.83
C VAL A 141 3.31 -3.80 -11.30
N ARG A 142 3.81 -3.22 -10.20
CA ARG A 142 4.87 -3.82 -9.36
C ARG A 142 4.40 -3.83 -7.92
N VAL A 143 4.71 -4.91 -7.21
CA VAL A 143 4.29 -5.14 -5.83
C VAL A 143 5.49 -5.02 -4.92
N ALA A 144 5.44 -4.10 -3.95
CA ALA A 144 6.52 -3.87 -3.01
C ALA A 144 6.13 -4.30 -1.58
N ASN A 145 7.05 -5.00 -0.92
CA ASN A 145 6.91 -5.43 0.48
C ASN A 145 7.79 -4.56 1.38
N GLY A 146 7.20 -3.84 2.31
CA GLY A 146 7.94 -3.10 3.31
C GLY A 146 7.30 -1.79 3.74
N ASP A 147 8.09 -0.93 4.39
CA ASP A 147 7.64 0.37 4.86
C ASP A 147 7.71 1.42 3.75
N ALA A 148 6.55 1.98 3.39
CA ALA A 148 6.48 3.03 2.37
C ALA A 148 7.27 4.29 2.76
N ILE A 149 7.50 4.54 4.06
CA ILE A 149 8.34 5.66 4.51
C ILE A 149 9.80 5.45 4.10
N ILE A 150 10.31 4.20 4.23
CA ILE A 150 11.66 3.84 3.77
C ILE A 150 11.74 3.96 2.24
N LEU A 151 10.75 3.43 1.53
CA LEU A 151 10.68 3.56 0.07
C LEU A 151 10.75 5.03 -0.37
N LEU A 152 9.88 5.88 0.18
CA LEU A 152 9.84 7.31 -0.15
C LEU A 152 11.15 8.01 0.18
N ARG A 153 11.72 7.75 1.36
CA ARG A 153 12.89 8.48 1.86
C ARG A 153 14.19 8.03 1.19
N GLU A 154 14.40 6.71 1.11
CA GLU A 154 15.69 6.13 0.79
C GLU A 154 15.78 5.65 -0.67
N MET A 155 14.64 5.20 -1.25
CA MET A 155 14.69 4.48 -2.50
C MET A 155 14.12 5.25 -3.70
N LEU A 156 13.34 6.33 -3.48
CA LEU A 156 12.81 7.16 -4.57
C LEU A 156 13.59 8.48 -4.71
N ALA A 157 13.82 8.89 -5.94
CA ALA A 157 14.37 10.20 -6.25
C ALA A 157 13.34 11.32 -5.94
N PRO A 158 13.77 12.58 -5.74
CA PRO A 158 12.87 13.72 -5.79
C PRO A 158 12.06 13.75 -7.09
N ASP A 159 10.82 14.20 -7.01
CA ASP A 159 9.91 14.38 -8.16
C ASP A 159 9.69 13.13 -9.04
N ALA A 160 9.98 11.93 -8.51
CA ALA A 160 9.91 10.68 -9.27
C ALA A 160 8.49 10.16 -9.50
N LEU A 161 7.50 10.63 -8.73
CA LEU A 161 6.14 10.12 -8.78
C LEU A 161 5.19 11.08 -9.49
N SER A 162 4.35 10.55 -10.37
CA SER A 162 3.24 11.27 -11.02
C SER A 162 1.97 11.28 -10.17
N GLY A 163 1.93 10.52 -9.08
CA GLY A 163 0.80 10.48 -8.15
C GLY A 163 1.12 9.62 -6.93
N LEU A 164 0.36 9.86 -5.86
CA LEU A 164 0.41 9.08 -4.62
C LEU A 164 -1.01 8.82 -4.14
N ARG A 165 -1.33 7.55 -3.86
CA ARG A 165 -2.64 7.11 -3.39
C ARG A 165 -2.51 6.47 -2.01
N VAL A 166 -3.40 6.87 -1.08
CA VAL A 166 -3.50 6.31 0.27
C VAL A 166 -4.97 6.13 0.59
N PHE A 167 -5.49 4.92 0.41
CA PHE A 167 -6.91 4.63 0.60
C PHE A 167 -7.14 3.86 1.91
N PHE A 168 -8.06 4.36 2.71
CA PHE A 168 -8.50 3.77 3.98
C PHE A 168 -7.35 3.42 4.94
N PRO A 169 -6.39 4.35 5.17
CA PRO A 169 -5.34 4.12 6.16
C PRO A 169 -5.95 3.95 7.56
N ASP A 170 -5.25 3.24 8.44
CA ASP A 170 -5.71 2.98 9.80
C ASP A 170 -6.11 4.28 10.53
N PRO A 171 -7.37 4.45 10.94
CA PRO A 171 -7.88 5.74 11.47
C PRO A 171 -7.46 6.02 12.91
N TRP A 172 -7.02 5.01 13.67
CA TRP A 172 -6.61 5.13 15.06
C TRP A 172 -7.61 5.95 15.90
N PRO A 173 -8.81 5.45 16.20
CA PRO A 173 -9.90 6.24 16.78
C PRO A 173 -9.57 6.89 18.13
N LYS A 174 -8.71 6.25 18.93
CA LYS A 174 -8.36 6.75 20.27
C LYS A 174 -7.35 7.90 20.15
N LYS A 175 -7.64 9.07 20.75
CA LYS A 175 -6.80 10.27 20.71
C LYS A 175 -5.31 10.01 21.02
N ARG A 176 -5.00 9.16 22.02
CA ARG A 176 -3.61 8.76 22.35
C ARG A 176 -2.88 8.03 21.22
N HIS A 177 -3.60 7.55 20.20
CA HIS A 177 -3.06 6.83 19.05
C HIS A 177 -2.99 7.67 17.77
N HIS A 178 -3.50 8.90 17.74
CA HIS A 178 -3.50 9.76 16.55
C HIS A 178 -2.09 9.96 15.98
N LYS A 179 -1.06 9.95 16.84
CA LYS A 179 0.36 9.98 16.44
C LYS A 179 0.81 8.79 15.57
N ARG A 180 -0.03 7.76 15.41
CA ARG A 180 0.22 6.59 14.55
C ARG A 180 -0.43 6.72 13.17
N ARG A 181 -1.27 7.74 12.98
CA ARG A 181 -1.88 8.03 11.68
C ARG A 181 -0.78 8.32 10.68
N LEU A 182 -0.91 7.79 9.46
CA LEU A 182 0.10 7.97 8.41
C LEU A 182 0.13 9.42 7.91
N ILE A 183 -1.04 9.99 7.62
CA ILE A 183 -1.13 11.35 7.07
C ILE A 183 -0.91 12.36 8.19
N GLN A 184 0.31 12.86 8.26
CA GLN A 184 0.80 13.85 9.23
C GLN A 184 1.79 14.80 8.54
N PRO A 185 2.14 15.97 9.13
CA PRO A 185 3.01 16.96 8.49
C PRO A 185 4.31 16.41 7.95
N GLU A 186 4.99 15.52 8.69
CA GLU A 186 6.26 14.93 8.26
C GLU A 186 6.08 14.00 7.05
N PHE A 187 4.99 13.24 7.01
CA PHE A 187 4.63 12.43 5.84
C PHE A 187 4.31 13.30 4.64
N LEU A 188 3.53 14.38 4.83
CA LEU A 188 3.17 15.31 3.75
C LEU A 188 4.40 15.98 3.15
N THR A 189 5.36 16.42 3.98
CA THR A 189 6.64 16.96 3.51
C THR A 189 7.43 15.93 2.70
N LEU A 190 7.50 14.68 3.18
CA LEU A 190 8.16 13.60 2.46
C LEU A 190 7.46 13.29 1.13
N ALA A 191 6.13 13.17 1.13
CA ALA A 191 5.33 12.94 -0.07
C ALA A 191 5.52 14.07 -1.09
N ALA A 192 5.45 15.33 -0.65
CA ALA A 192 5.67 16.50 -1.50
C ALA A 192 7.04 16.47 -2.18
N SER A 193 8.07 15.98 -1.48
CA SER A 193 9.43 15.92 -2.03
C SER A 193 9.63 14.82 -3.09
N ARG A 194 8.70 13.88 -3.21
CA ARG A 194 8.76 12.75 -4.17
C ARG A 194 7.77 12.87 -5.31
N LEU A 195 6.73 13.67 -5.12
CA LEU A 195 5.74 13.97 -6.15
C LEU A 195 6.27 15.05 -7.10
N ALA A 196 6.20 14.80 -8.40
CA ALA A 196 6.48 15.80 -9.41
C ALA A 196 5.51 17.00 -9.30
N PRO A 197 5.92 18.22 -9.66
CA PRO A 197 5.00 19.35 -9.74
C PRO A 197 3.77 19.02 -10.60
N GLY A 198 2.58 19.31 -10.07
CA GLY A 198 1.30 18.98 -10.71
C GLY A 198 0.77 17.57 -10.42
N ALA A 199 1.58 16.68 -9.85
CA ALA A 199 1.16 15.34 -9.45
C ALA A 199 0.07 15.39 -8.35
N LEU A 200 -0.78 14.36 -8.31
CA LEU A 200 -1.89 14.29 -7.36
C LEU A 200 -1.54 13.42 -6.15
N LEU A 201 -1.80 13.94 -4.97
CA LEU A 201 -1.98 13.15 -3.76
C LEU A 201 -3.46 12.90 -3.56
N HIS A 202 -3.86 11.62 -3.54
CA HIS A 202 -5.23 11.20 -3.34
C HIS A 202 -5.35 10.35 -2.07
N CYS A 203 -6.08 10.87 -1.08
CA CYS A 203 -6.43 10.14 0.13
C CYS A 203 -7.94 9.85 0.14
N ALA A 204 -8.35 8.71 0.72
CA ALA A 204 -9.75 8.41 0.97
C ALA A 204 -9.91 7.74 2.34
N THR A 205 -10.96 8.10 3.08
CA THR A 205 -11.29 7.48 4.38
C THR A 205 -12.79 7.60 4.67
N ASP A 206 -13.34 6.59 5.36
CA ASP A 206 -14.70 6.58 5.90
C ASP A 206 -14.77 7.03 7.38
N TRP A 207 -13.61 7.45 7.94
CA TRP A 207 -13.52 7.93 9.31
C TRP A 207 -13.47 9.47 9.33
N GLU A 208 -14.62 10.12 9.54
CA GLU A 208 -14.79 11.58 9.46
C GLU A 208 -13.74 12.36 10.28
N PRO A 209 -13.43 12.05 11.58
CA PRO A 209 -12.42 12.81 12.31
C PRO A 209 -10.98 12.64 11.74
N TYR A 210 -10.73 11.64 10.92
CA TYR A 210 -9.46 11.51 10.22
C TYR A 210 -9.48 12.25 8.89
N ALA A 211 -10.62 12.24 8.18
CA ALA A 211 -10.82 13.03 6.98
C ALA A 211 -10.61 14.53 7.25
N GLU A 212 -11.19 15.04 8.32
CA GLU A 212 -11.01 16.43 8.76
C GLU A 212 -9.54 16.75 9.08
N GLN A 213 -8.86 15.89 9.85
CA GLN A 213 -7.42 16.05 10.12
C GLN A 213 -6.57 16.03 8.84
N MET A 214 -6.88 15.16 7.88
CA MET A 214 -6.19 15.11 6.59
C MET A 214 -6.41 16.42 5.81
N LEU A 215 -7.66 16.89 5.76
CA LEU A 215 -8.03 18.12 5.07
C LEU A 215 -7.28 19.32 5.65
N GLU A 216 -7.30 19.46 6.98
CA GLU A 216 -6.57 20.52 7.70
C GLU A 216 -5.06 20.45 7.40
N GLY A 217 -4.46 19.28 7.57
CA GLY A 217 -3.02 19.10 7.36
C GLY A 217 -2.58 19.36 5.92
N LEU A 218 -3.36 18.90 4.93
CA LEU A 218 -3.08 19.12 3.51
C LEU A 218 -3.26 20.58 3.10
N THR A 219 -4.31 21.24 3.60
CA THR A 219 -4.57 22.67 3.33
C THR A 219 -3.50 23.57 3.94
N ALA A 220 -2.99 23.21 5.12
CA ALA A 220 -1.94 23.97 5.78
C ALA A 220 -0.54 23.73 5.17
N HIS A 221 -0.35 22.68 4.38
CA HIS A 221 0.98 22.33 3.86
C HIS A 221 1.31 23.10 2.59
N PRO A 222 2.43 23.89 2.54
CA PRO A 222 2.74 24.79 1.42
C PRO A 222 3.03 24.09 0.09
N GLY A 223 3.29 22.79 0.10
CA GLY A 223 3.57 21.99 -1.09
C GLY A 223 2.31 21.39 -1.75
N PHE A 224 1.11 21.64 -1.22
CA PHE A 224 -0.13 21.09 -1.75
C PHE A 224 -1.21 22.16 -1.89
N GLU A 225 -2.02 22.01 -2.93
CA GLU A 225 -3.19 22.82 -3.21
C GLU A 225 -4.41 21.92 -3.39
N ASN A 226 -5.52 22.26 -2.74
CA ASN A 226 -6.77 21.51 -2.93
C ASN A 226 -7.24 21.66 -4.37
N THR A 227 -7.63 20.57 -5.02
CA THR A 227 -8.15 20.61 -6.40
C THR A 227 -9.57 21.19 -6.48
N ARG A 228 -10.24 21.38 -5.34
CA ARG A 228 -11.55 22.03 -5.24
C ARG A 228 -11.40 23.48 -4.84
N GLU A 229 -12.10 24.35 -5.53
CA GLU A 229 -12.14 25.80 -5.25
C GLU A 229 -12.76 26.12 -3.88
N ASP A 230 -13.72 25.30 -3.43
CA ASP A 230 -14.37 25.47 -2.13
C ASP A 230 -13.53 24.93 -0.95
N GLY A 231 -12.37 24.35 -1.23
CA GLY A 231 -11.47 23.79 -0.23
C GLY A 231 -11.99 22.54 0.49
N GLY A 232 -13.12 21.97 0.06
CA GLY A 232 -13.76 20.81 0.67
C GLY A 232 -13.24 19.47 0.19
N PHE A 233 -13.97 18.40 0.57
CA PHE A 233 -13.74 17.05 0.10
C PHE A 233 -14.13 16.91 -1.37
N ALA A 234 -13.34 16.13 -2.13
CA ALA A 234 -13.64 15.85 -3.52
C ALA A 234 -14.76 14.82 -3.66
N PRO A 235 -15.57 14.85 -4.73
CA PRO A 235 -16.38 13.70 -5.09
C PRO A 235 -15.45 12.53 -5.42
N ARG A 236 -15.91 11.28 -5.20
CA ARG A 236 -15.13 10.11 -5.59
C ARG A 236 -14.79 10.17 -7.08
N PRO A 237 -13.49 10.19 -7.47
CA PRO A 237 -13.11 10.21 -8.87
C PRO A 237 -13.51 8.92 -9.58
N GLU A 238 -13.84 9.01 -10.87
CA GLU A 238 -14.25 7.85 -11.67
C GLU A 238 -13.17 6.77 -11.75
N PHE A 239 -11.89 7.17 -11.76
CA PHE A 239 -10.77 6.24 -11.79
C PHE A 239 -10.57 5.45 -10.49
N ARG A 240 -11.18 5.88 -9.36
CA ARG A 240 -11.13 5.14 -8.10
C ARG A 240 -12.33 4.18 -8.02
N PRO A 241 -12.09 2.86 -8.18
CA PRO A 241 -13.17 1.90 -8.11
C PRO A 241 -13.76 1.82 -6.70
N LEU A 242 -15.01 1.39 -6.62
CA LEU A 242 -15.67 1.14 -5.35
C LEU A 242 -15.09 -0.14 -4.72
N THR A 243 -14.27 0.00 -3.68
CA THR A 243 -13.66 -1.15 -3.01
C THR A 243 -14.72 -2.02 -2.30
N ARG A 244 -14.40 -3.29 -2.06
CA ARG A 244 -15.26 -4.18 -1.27
C ARG A 244 -15.49 -3.63 0.14
N PHE A 245 -14.46 -3.05 0.74
CA PHE A 245 -14.54 -2.42 2.06
C PHE A 245 -15.52 -1.23 2.05
N GLU A 246 -15.41 -0.37 1.06
CA GLU A 246 -16.26 0.81 0.87
C GLU A 246 -17.73 0.41 0.67
N ARG A 247 -18.02 -0.60 -0.17
CA ARG A 247 -19.38 -1.12 -0.35
C ARG A 247 -20.01 -1.55 0.98
N GLN A 248 -19.27 -2.30 1.79
CA GLN A 248 -19.74 -2.73 3.11
C GLN A 248 -19.94 -1.55 4.09
N GLY A 249 -19.17 -0.49 3.94
CA GLY A 249 -19.33 0.75 4.70
C GLY A 249 -20.57 1.53 4.28
N LEU A 250 -20.78 1.72 2.98
CA LEU A 250 -21.95 2.38 2.40
C LEU A 250 -23.27 1.69 2.81
N ASP A 251 -23.31 0.36 2.81
CA ASP A 251 -24.45 -0.42 3.28
C ASP A 251 -24.80 -0.16 4.77
N LYS A 252 -23.83 0.36 5.53
CA LYS A 252 -24.00 0.76 6.95
C LYS A 252 -24.18 2.27 7.13
N GLY A 253 -24.32 3.03 6.03
CA GLY A 253 -24.50 4.48 6.06
C GLY A 253 -23.20 5.27 6.28
N HIS A 254 -22.02 4.65 6.10
CA HIS A 254 -20.75 5.39 6.17
C HIS A 254 -20.61 6.27 4.93
N VAL A 255 -20.08 7.47 5.14
CA VAL A 255 -19.71 8.39 4.06
C VAL A 255 -18.20 8.28 3.86
N VAL A 256 -17.77 8.12 2.62
CA VAL A 256 -16.34 8.14 2.27
C VAL A 256 -15.99 9.55 1.82
N ASN A 257 -14.96 10.11 2.44
CA ASN A 257 -14.40 11.41 2.10
C ASN A 257 -13.14 11.19 1.25
N ASP A 258 -13.17 11.69 0.02
CA ASP A 258 -12.03 11.75 -0.88
C ASP A 258 -11.35 13.12 -0.77
N LEU A 259 -10.02 13.13 -0.73
CA LEU A 259 -9.19 14.32 -0.68
C LEU A 259 -8.22 14.27 -1.86
N LEU A 260 -8.39 15.20 -2.80
CA LEU A 260 -7.49 15.34 -3.96
C LEU A 260 -6.73 16.66 -3.84
N PHE A 261 -5.41 16.53 -3.73
CA PHE A 261 -4.52 17.68 -3.66
C PHE A 261 -3.44 17.60 -4.73
N ARG A 262 -3.15 18.74 -5.33
CA ARG A 262 -2.11 18.88 -6.35
C ARG A 262 -0.81 19.30 -5.70
N ARG A 263 0.30 18.66 -6.09
CA ARG A 263 1.64 19.11 -5.71
C ARG A 263 1.95 20.43 -6.41
N VAL A 264 2.19 21.49 -5.64
CA VAL A 264 2.64 22.79 -6.16
C VAL A 264 4.14 22.97 -5.92
N PRO A 265 4.89 23.64 -6.82
CA PRO A 265 6.29 23.94 -6.57
C PRO A 265 6.43 24.71 -5.25
N HIS A 266 7.42 24.35 -4.44
CA HIS A 266 7.80 25.19 -3.31
C HIS A 266 8.47 26.42 -3.89
N ASP A 267 7.94 27.61 -3.57
CA ASP A 267 8.59 28.87 -3.96
C ASP A 267 9.75 29.14 -3.00
N ASP A 268 10.93 28.64 -3.36
CA ASP A 268 12.17 28.88 -2.60
C ASP A 268 12.56 30.36 -2.54
N ARG A 269 11.83 31.25 -3.24
CA ARG A 269 12.12 32.69 -3.29
C ARG A 269 11.60 33.45 -2.08
N ALA A 270 10.79 32.87 -1.21
CA ALA A 270 10.25 33.55 -0.04
C ALA A 270 11.26 33.73 1.11
N GLY A 271 12.47 33.15 1.03
CA GLY A 271 13.51 33.19 2.07
C GLY A 271 14.62 34.21 1.89
N HIS A 272 14.75 34.85 0.72
CA HIS A 272 15.78 35.85 0.48
C HIS A 272 15.17 37.25 0.52
N ARG A 273 14.77 37.69 1.71
CA ARG A 273 14.61 39.12 1.97
C ARG A 273 16.03 39.68 2.13
N ASP A 274 16.47 40.36 1.08
CA ASP A 274 17.64 41.21 1.10
C ASP A 274 17.56 42.14 2.33
N GLY A 275 18.34 41.83 3.34
CA GLY A 275 18.70 42.72 4.40
C GLY A 275 20.01 43.35 3.98
N ASP A 276 19.97 44.39 3.15
CA ASP A 276 21.08 45.30 2.99
C ASP A 276 20.80 46.55 3.82
N PRO A 277 21.59 46.88 4.83
CA PRO A 277 21.62 48.20 5.41
C PRO A 277 22.74 48.99 4.75
N ALA A 278 22.34 50.12 4.19
CA ALA A 278 23.26 51.22 3.83
C ALA A 278 24.05 51.75 5.03
#